data_6bf5919cd9768f311381a1149ab8f47d
#
_entry.id   6bf5919cd9768f311381a1149ab8f47d
#
_cell.length_a   1.000
_cell.length_b   1.000
_cell.length_c   1.000
_cell.angle_alpha   90.00
_cell.angle_beta   90.00
_cell.angle_gamma   90.00
#
_symmetry.space_group_name_H-M   'P 1'
#
loop_
_entity.id
_entity.type
_entity.pdbx_description
1 polymer ?
#
loop_
_entity_poly.entity_id
_entity_poly.type
_entity_poly.pdbx_seq_one_letter_code
_entity_poly.pdbx_strand_id
1 'polypeptide(L)'
;MNSDDKLHIRSANLQHSLMPMNRRHVLGGALAGLAATALPASPLLAAGEPRKVDVLLIGGGIMSATLGVWLRELEPDWSLEMVERLDGVALESSNGWNNAGTGHSALAELNYTPEDSKGNVKIEKAVEINEAFQVTRQFLAWQVQQGVLKNPRSFINSTPHMSFVWGDENIAYLKKRHEALKASPLFAGMEYSTDPEQLNKWVPLMMEGRDPKQTIAATWTPTGTDVEWGEITRQYVASLAARPNFSLRVSTEVESIERNRDNTWRITSKNLKDGSRQTVDAKFVFIGAGGGALHLLQASGIPEAADYGGFPVGGSFLVNENPSVALRHLAKAYGKASVGSPPMSVPHLDTRVLGGKRVILFGPFATFSTKFLKEGSYFDLLTSTTTSNVWPMVRVGVDQYPLIEYLAGQVMLSDEDRYQALREYFPNAKKDEWRLVQAGQRVQIIKRDAEKGGVLKLGTEVVAAKDGSIAALLGASPGASTAAPIMLSVLEKVFADKVKSAEWQDKIRKIVPSYGTKLNADPQKAYEELAYTSEHLQLTPPPKPGAVTIPVSAPAAETTGGVVKAVPDMAP
;
A
#
# COMPACT_ATOMS: atom_id res chain seq x y z
N MET A 1 1.19 67.10 22.03
CA MET A 1 1.46 67.60 20.69
C MET A 1 1.39 66.41 19.79
N ASN A 2 0.23 66.16 19.23
CA ASN A 2 -0.26 66.34 17.85
C ASN A 2 0.77 65.83 16.82
N SER A 3 0.47 64.98 15.91
CA SER A 3 -0.72 64.92 15.04
C SER A 3 -0.80 63.60 14.28
N ASP A 4 -2.03 63.27 13.95
CA ASP A 4 -2.54 62.26 13.02
C ASP A 4 -1.83 62.23 11.65
N ASP A 5 -1.69 61.01 11.08
CA ASP A 5 -1.75 60.86 9.64
C ASP A 5 -2.53 59.59 9.26
N LYS A 6 -3.71 59.85 8.64
CA LYS A 6 -4.64 58.83 8.13
C LYS A 6 -4.25 58.43 6.71
N LEU A 7 -3.98 57.17 6.48
CA LEU A 7 -3.91 56.64 5.13
C LEU A 7 -5.26 56.01 4.73
N HIS A 8 -5.88 56.60 3.72
CA HIS A 8 -7.09 56.15 3.06
C HIS A 8 -6.84 54.87 2.24
N ILE A 9 -7.53 53.80 2.58
CA ILE A 9 -7.71 52.65 1.68
C ILE A 9 -9.08 52.78 1.03
N ARG A 10 -9.09 52.94 -0.29
CA ARG A 10 -10.30 52.97 -1.12
C ARG A 10 -10.90 51.54 -1.19
N SER A 11 -12.12 51.42 -0.70
CA SER A 11 -12.99 50.26 -0.93
C SER A 11 -13.61 50.35 -2.32
N ALA A 12 -13.36 49.36 -3.15
CA ALA A 12 -14.09 49.14 -4.41
C ALA A 12 -15.33 48.27 -4.13
N ASN A 13 -16.50 48.90 -4.18
CA ASN A 13 -17.79 48.24 -4.16
C ASN A 13 -18.02 47.45 -5.48
N LEU A 14 -18.21 46.16 -5.39
CA LEU A 14 -18.87 45.37 -6.42
C LEU A 14 -20.21 44.88 -5.87
N GLN A 15 -21.27 45.65 -6.17
CA GLN A 15 -22.64 45.20 -6.03
C GLN A 15 -22.97 44.20 -7.15
N HIS A 16 -23.22 42.95 -6.81
CA HIS A 16 -23.97 42.04 -7.65
C HIS A 16 -25.38 41.86 -7.10
N SER A 17 -26.30 42.36 -7.90
CA SER A 17 -27.74 42.33 -7.81
C SER A 17 -28.27 40.90 -7.62
N LEU A 18 -28.86 40.61 -6.46
CA LEU A 18 -29.73 39.46 -6.26
C LEU A 18 -31.16 39.87 -6.60
N MET A 19 -31.72 39.37 -7.71
CA MET A 19 -33.14 39.48 -7.97
C MET A 19 -33.93 38.48 -7.10
N PRO A 20 -35.06 38.86 -6.50
CA PRO A 20 -35.89 37.95 -5.71
C PRO A 20 -36.74 37.05 -6.62
N MET A 21 -36.60 35.76 -6.50
CA MET A 21 -37.49 34.78 -7.12
C MET A 21 -38.86 34.78 -6.46
N ASN A 22 -39.86 35.14 -7.22
CA ASN A 22 -41.27 35.28 -6.82
C ASN A 22 -41.95 33.88 -6.77
N ARG A 23 -42.52 33.55 -5.61
CA ARG A 23 -43.16 32.25 -5.25
C ARG A 23 -44.57 32.02 -5.87
N ARG A 24 -44.86 32.49 -7.06
CA ARG A 24 -46.25 32.43 -7.60
C ARG A 24 -46.39 31.86 -9.01
N HIS A 25 -45.58 30.87 -9.44
CA HIS A 25 -45.80 30.21 -10.75
C HIS A 25 -45.66 28.70 -10.68
N VAL A 26 -46.19 28.08 -9.65
CA VAL A 26 -46.32 26.60 -9.57
C VAL A 26 -47.78 26.24 -9.30
N LEU A 27 -48.68 26.60 -10.18
CA LEU A 27 -50.02 26.01 -10.27
C LEU A 27 -50.73 26.61 -11.52
N GLY A 28 -50.68 25.91 -12.60
CA GLY A 28 -51.47 26.28 -13.81
C GLY A 28 -50.85 25.73 -15.09
N GLY A 29 -51.17 24.49 -15.43
CA GLY A 29 -50.71 23.93 -16.70
C GLY A 29 -50.93 22.43 -16.87
N ALA A 30 -52.07 21.91 -16.37
CA ALA A 30 -52.55 20.62 -16.83
C ALA A 30 -53.54 20.83 -17.99
N LEU A 31 -53.39 20.03 -19.03
CA LEU A 31 -54.26 19.92 -20.23
C LEU A 31 -53.85 20.76 -21.42
N ALA A 32 -52.94 20.23 -22.23
CA ALA A 32 -52.95 20.43 -23.68
C ALA A 32 -52.16 19.28 -24.37
N GLY A 33 -52.86 18.44 -25.14
CA GLY A 33 -52.47 17.87 -26.42
C GLY A 33 -51.38 16.80 -26.43
N LEU A 34 -51.80 15.53 -26.38
CA LEU A 34 -51.07 14.41 -26.99
C LEU A 34 -50.90 14.66 -28.51
N ALA A 35 -49.73 15.17 -28.90
CA ALA A 35 -49.22 14.98 -30.25
C ALA A 35 -47.98 14.09 -30.13
N ALA A 36 -48.17 12.80 -30.35
CA ALA A 36 -47.07 11.84 -30.48
C ALA A 36 -46.32 12.10 -31.76
N THR A 37 -45.26 12.93 -31.70
CA THR A 37 -44.20 12.91 -32.71
C THR A 37 -43.32 11.71 -32.39
N ALA A 38 -43.45 10.65 -33.18
CA ALA A 38 -42.52 9.54 -33.19
C ALA A 38 -41.14 10.08 -33.56
N LEU A 39 -40.29 10.32 -32.56
CA LEU A 39 -38.84 10.44 -32.75
C LEU A 39 -38.37 9.10 -33.34
N PRO A 40 -37.58 9.09 -34.44
CA PRO A 40 -37.02 7.85 -34.91
C PRO A 40 -36.21 7.23 -33.75
N ALA A 41 -36.59 6.02 -33.35
CA ALA A 41 -35.79 5.21 -32.45
C ALA A 41 -34.41 5.07 -33.11
N SER A 42 -33.40 5.71 -32.54
CA SER A 42 -32.02 5.42 -32.93
C SER A 42 -31.87 3.90 -32.85
N PRO A 43 -31.33 3.25 -33.89
CA PRO A 43 -31.14 1.82 -33.82
C PRO A 43 -30.25 1.57 -32.60
N LEU A 44 -30.79 0.88 -31.59
CA LEU A 44 -29.97 0.19 -30.61
C LEU A 44 -29.05 -0.68 -31.47
N LEU A 45 -27.78 -0.25 -31.62
CA LEU A 45 -26.73 -1.12 -32.09
C LEU A 45 -26.87 -2.38 -31.23
N ALA A 46 -27.22 -3.50 -31.88
CA ALA A 46 -27.32 -4.78 -31.20
C ALA A 46 -26.00 -4.97 -30.47
N ALA A 47 -26.03 -4.85 -29.16
CA ALA A 47 -24.89 -5.18 -28.33
C ALA A 47 -24.57 -6.63 -28.66
N GLY A 48 -23.41 -6.89 -29.28
CA GLY A 48 -22.96 -8.23 -29.53
C GLY A 48 -23.01 -9.05 -28.24
N GLU A 49 -23.14 -10.37 -28.36
CA GLU A 49 -23.15 -11.20 -27.15
C GLU A 49 -21.97 -10.83 -26.23
N PRO A 50 -22.19 -10.72 -24.91
CA PRO A 50 -21.13 -10.41 -23.96
C PRO A 50 -19.96 -11.39 -24.10
N ARG A 51 -18.75 -10.87 -24.16
CA ARG A 51 -17.56 -11.72 -24.16
C ARG A 51 -17.49 -12.48 -22.83
N LYS A 52 -17.15 -13.77 -22.88
CA LYS A 52 -17.04 -14.63 -21.71
C LYS A 52 -15.59 -14.84 -21.33
N VAL A 53 -15.28 -14.74 -20.03
CA VAL A 53 -13.96 -15.01 -19.47
C VAL A 53 -14.07 -15.87 -18.21
N ASP A 54 -13.01 -16.62 -17.91
CA ASP A 54 -12.95 -17.35 -16.64
C ASP A 54 -12.77 -16.40 -15.46
N VAL A 55 -11.88 -15.41 -15.59
CA VAL A 55 -11.56 -14.44 -14.54
C VAL A 55 -11.52 -13.02 -15.07
N LEU A 56 -12.17 -12.12 -14.34
CA LEU A 56 -12.01 -10.68 -14.52
C LEU A 56 -11.31 -10.07 -13.30
N LEU A 57 -10.21 -9.34 -13.55
CA LEU A 57 -9.43 -8.62 -12.56
C LEU A 57 -9.72 -7.12 -12.69
N ILE A 58 -10.31 -6.50 -11.68
CA ILE A 58 -10.63 -5.06 -11.66
C ILE A 58 -9.55 -4.32 -10.88
N GLY A 59 -8.83 -3.43 -11.58
CA GLY A 59 -7.67 -2.69 -11.09
C GLY A 59 -6.35 -3.29 -11.56
N GLY A 60 -5.45 -2.45 -12.10
CA GLY A 60 -4.13 -2.83 -12.62
C GLY A 60 -3.00 -2.65 -11.61
N GLY A 61 -3.27 -2.86 -10.33
CA GLY A 61 -2.29 -2.79 -9.24
C GLY A 61 -1.61 -4.13 -8.96
N ILE A 62 -0.65 -4.12 -8.01
CA ILE A 62 0.15 -5.29 -7.63
C ILE A 62 -0.70 -6.49 -7.22
N MET A 63 -1.85 -6.29 -6.56
CA MET A 63 -2.70 -7.38 -6.10
C MET A 63 -3.33 -8.15 -7.24
N SER A 64 -3.99 -7.45 -8.18
CA SER A 64 -4.57 -8.07 -9.38
C SER A 64 -3.50 -8.71 -10.26
N ALA A 65 -2.35 -8.05 -10.43
CA ALA A 65 -1.24 -8.60 -11.20
C ALA A 65 -0.67 -9.89 -10.57
N THR A 66 -0.50 -9.90 -9.23
CA THR A 66 -0.04 -11.07 -8.49
C THR A 66 -1.05 -12.22 -8.57
N LEU A 67 -2.35 -11.93 -8.43
CA LEU A 67 -3.40 -12.96 -8.59
C LEU A 67 -3.43 -13.50 -10.02
N GLY A 68 -3.30 -12.63 -11.02
CA GLY A 68 -3.22 -13.05 -12.43
C GLY A 68 -2.06 -13.99 -12.69
N VAL A 69 -0.88 -13.73 -12.12
CA VAL A 69 0.30 -14.60 -12.24
C VAL A 69 0.10 -15.92 -11.47
N TRP A 70 -0.48 -15.89 -10.25
CA TRP A 70 -0.86 -17.11 -9.55
C TRP A 70 -1.79 -18.01 -10.37
N LEU A 71 -2.87 -17.42 -10.89
CA LEU A 71 -3.84 -18.16 -11.72
C LEU A 71 -3.20 -18.71 -12.99
N ARG A 72 -2.27 -17.97 -13.55
CA ARG A 72 -1.49 -18.37 -14.70
C ARG A 72 -0.64 -19.64 -14.47
N GLU A 73 -0.03 -19.75 -13.29
CA GLU A 73 0.76 -20.91 -12.87
C GLU A 73 -0.15 -22.11 -12.56
N LEU A 74 -1.30 -21.86 -11.95
CA LEU A 74 -2.21 -22.91 -11.50
C LEU A 74 -3.13 -23.41 -12.62
N GLU A 75 -3.66 -22.51 -13.44
CA GLU A 75 -4.62 -22.80 -14.52
C GLU A 75 -4.20 -22.04 -15.80
N PRO A 76 -3.21 -22.53 -16.53
CA PRO A 76 -2.62 -21.82 -17.68
C PRO A 76 -3.59 -21.59 -18.84
N ASP A 77 -4.66 -22.38 -18.92
CA ASP A 77 -5.63 -22.33 -20.00
C ASP A 77 -6.81 -21.40 -19.74
N TRP A 78 -6.95 -20.88 -18.50
CA TRP A 78 -8.03 -19.96 -18.19
C TRP A 78 -7.87 -18.64 -18.93
N SER A 79 -9.00 -18.10 -19.39
CA SER A 79 -9.10 -16.77 -19.98
C SER A 79 -9.19 -15.73 -18.89
N LEU A 80 -8.25 -14.77 -18.90
CA LEU A 80 -8.17 -13.68 -17.94
C LEU A 80 -8.34 -12.34 -18.65
N GLU A 81 -9.09 -11.44 -18.03
CA GLU A 81 -9.17 -10.05 -18.44
C GLU A 81 -8.86 -9.13 -17.27
N MET A 82 -8.07 -8.08 -17.53
CA MET A 82 -7.79 -7.02 -16.57
C MET A 82 -8.33 -5.70 -17.08
N VAL A 83 -9.03 -4.99 -16.19
CA VAL A 83 -9.61 -3.65 -16.46
C VAL A 83 -8.98 -2.65 -15.50
N GLU A 84 -8.38 -1.58 -16.06
CA GLU A 84 -7.76 -0.50 -15.30
C GLU A 84 -8.36 0.86 -15.72
N ARG A 85 -8.74 1.66 -14.72
CA ARG A 85 -9.37 2.97 -14.93
C ARG A 85 -8.39 4.01 -15.48
N LEU A 86 -7.14 3.97 -15.03
CA LEU A 86 -6.10 4.87 -15.52
C LEU A 86 -5.56 4.41 -16.90
N ASP A 87 -4.74 5.21 -17.51
CA ASP A 87 -4.19 4.95 -18.84
C ASP A 87 -3.01 3.98 -18.86
N GLY A 88 -2.66 3.41 -17.69
CA GLY A 88 -1.63 2.40 -17.51
C GLY A 88 -1.77 1.67 -16.19
N VAL A 89 -1.07 0.55 -16.05
CA VAL A 89 -1.03 -0.22 -14.81
C VAL A 89 -0.03 0.39 -13.81
N ALA A 90 -0.22 0.11 -12.53
CA ALA A 90 0.64 0.58 -11.44
C ALA A 90 0.75 2.11 -11.33
N LEU A 91 -0.29 2.85 -11.60
CA LEU A 91 -0.29 4.32 -11.53
C LEU A 91 -0.87 4.90 -10.23
N GLU A 92 -1.63 4.12 -9.46
CA GLU A 92 -2.12 4.50 -8.12
C GLU A 92 -1.21 3.96 -7.01
N SER A 93 -1.72 3.24 -6.02
CA SER A 93 -0.95 2.77 -4.85
C SER A 93 0.30 1.96 -5.21
N SER A 94 0.30 1.27 -6.36
CA SER A 94 1.46 0.57 -6.89
C SER A 94 2.49 1.46 -7.62
N ASN A 95 2.29 2.77 -7.73
CA ASN A 95 3.23 3.69 -8.41
C ASN A 95 4.46 4.02 -7.56
N GLY A 96 5.63 4.23 -8.18
CA GLY A 96 6.91 4.51 -7.57
C GLY A 96 6.98 5.67 -6.57
N TRP A 97 6.08 6.59 -6.61
CA TRP A 97 6.05 7.76 -5.75
C TRP A 97 4.90 7.73 -4.74
N ASN A 98 4.13 6.65 -4.71
CA ASN A 98 2.94 6.56 -3.88
C ASN A 98 3.06 5.62 -2.65
N ASN A 99 4.22 4.97 -2.36
CA ASN A 99 4.49 4.08 -1.17
C ASN A 99 5.98 4.10 -0.69
N ALA A 100 6.44 3.63 0.44
CA ALA A 100 7.85 3.64 0.87
C ALA A 100 8.71 2.48 0.32
N GLY A 101 8.15 1.58 -0.49
CA GLY A 101 8.86 0.44 -1.08
C GLY A 101 9.57 -0.46 -0.09
N THR A 102 9.13 -0.46 1.15
CA THR A 102 9.73 -1.30 2.17
C THR A 102 9.32 -2.74 1.93
N GLY A 103 10.29 -3.64 1.86
CA GLY A 103 10.04 -5.07 1.98
C GLY A 103 9.76 -5.40 3.44
N HIS A 104 8.49 -5.22 3.85
CA HIS A 104 8.09 -5.32 5.25
C HIS A 104 8.36 -6.72 5.82
N SER A 105 9.43 -6.84 6.57
CA SER A 105 9.85 -8.06 7.28
C SER A 105 10.01 -7.83 8.79
N ALA A 106 9.38 -6.78 9.31
CA ALA A 106 9.38 -6.38 10.73
C ALA A 106 10.79 -6.16 11.32
N LEU A 107 11.75 -5.79 10.48
CA LEU A 107 13.13 -5.57 10.91
C LEU A 107 13.31 -4.21 11.58
N ALA A 108 12.60 -3.18 11.08
CA ALA A 108 12.71 -1.79 11.55
C ALA A 108 11.49 -1.33 12.37
N GLU A 109 10.30 -1.83 12.07
CA GLU A 109 9.03 -1.31 12.57
C GLU A 109 8.79 -1.72 14.04
N LEU A 110 8.78 -0.75 14.93
CA LEU A 110 8.67 -0.98 16.38
C LEU A 110 7.24 -1.32 16.85
N ASN A 111 6.22 -0.95 16.08
CA ASN A 111 4.82 -1.21 16.37
C ASN A 111 4.42 -2.70 16.29
N TYR A 112 5.22 -3.54 15.63
CA TYR A 112 4.99 -4.99 15.59
C TYR A 112 5.52 -5.74 16.82
N THR A 113 6.14 -5.03 17.73
CA THR A 113 6.76 -5.60 18.93
C THR A 113 6.36 -4.84 20.21
N PRO A 114 5.04 -4.76 20.54
CA PRO A 114 4.59 -4.03 21.72
C PRO A 114 5.07 -4.69 23.01
N GLU A 115 5.25 -3.89 24.05
CA GLU A 115 5.43 -4.40 25.40
C GLU A 115 4.08 -4.77 26.04
N ASP A 116 4.06 -5.88 26.77
CA ASP A 116 2.91 -6.24 27.60
C ASP A 116 2.92 -5.46 28.94
N SER A 117 1.89 -5.63 29.75
CA SER A 117 1.76 -4.97 31.05
C SER A 117 2.89 -5.31 32.06
N LYS A 118 3.70 -6.33 31.77
CA LYS A 118 4.86 -6.74 32.56
C LYS A 118 6.18 -6.23 31.97
N GLY A 119 6.13 -5.48 30.87
CA GLY A 119 7.30 -4.95 30.17
C GLY A 119 8.05 -5.98 29.31
N ASN A 120 7.42 -7.13 28.96
CA ASN A 120 7.98 -8.08 28.02
C ASN A 120 7.61 -7.70 26.58
N VAL A 121 8.58 -7.75 25.68
CA VAL A 121 8.36 -7.48 24.25
C VAL A 121 7.72 -8.69 23.59
N LYS A 122 6.58 -8.50 22.94
CA LYS A 122 5.86 -9.50 22.14
C LYS A 122 6.38 -9.49 20.70
N ILE A 123 6.81 -10.64 20.18
CA ILE A 123 7.39 -10.75 18.84
C ILE A 123 6.52 -11.52 17.85
N GLU A 124 5.40 -12.09 18.29
CA GLU A 124 4.56 -12.97 17.46
C GLU A 124 4.10 -12.27 16.18
N LYS A 125 3.71 -10.99 16.28
CA LYS A 125 3.29 -10.22 15.11
C LYS A 125 4.45 -9.92 14.16
N ALA A 126 5.63 -9.63 14.69
CA ALA A 126 6.83 -9.41 13.89
C ALA A 126 7.23 -10.70 13.13
N VAL A 127 7.15 -11.86 13.78
CA VAL A 127 7.37 -13.18 13.16
C VAL A 127 6.37 -13.43 12.03
N GLU A 128 5.07 -13.21 12.28
CA GLU A 128 4.00 -13.38 11.28
C GLU A 128 4.25 -12.52 10.02
N ILE A 129 4.58 -11.24 10.22
CA ILE A 129 4.87 -10.33 9.10
C ILE A 129 6.13 -10.77 8.33
N ASN A 130 7.17 -11.20 9.04
CA ASN A 130 8.37 -11.70 8.39
C ASN A 130 8.07 -12.94 7.55
N GLU A 131 7.42 -13.97 8.13
CA GLU A 131 7.04 -15.19 7.41
C GLU A 131 6.20 -14.87 6.15
N ALA A 132 5.25 -13.92 6.25
CA ALA A 132 4.44 -13.49 5.11
C ALA A 132 5.29 -12.86 4.00
N PHE A 133 6.29 -12.05 4.36
CA PHE A 133 7.21 -11.49 3.37
C PHE A 133 8.13 -12.55 2.75
N GLN A 134 8.55 -13.59 3.53
CA GLN A 134 9.33 -14.69 2.94
C GLN A 134 8.52 -15.46 1.89
N VAL A 135 7.21 -15.64 2.07
CA VAL A 135 6.34 -16.20 1.02
C VAL A 135 6.37 -15.33 -0.25
N THR A 136 6.31 -14.01 -0.09
CA THR A 136 6.44 -13.09 -1.25
C THR A 136 7.82 -13.20 -1.90
N ARG A 137 8.92 -13.27 -1.13
CA ARG A 137 10.27 -13.45 -1.69
C ARG A 137 10.41 -14.76 -2.48
N GLN A 138 9.85 -15.87 -1.98
CA GLN A 138 9.84 -17.16 -2.68
C GLN A 138 9.07 -17.07 -3.99
N PHE A 139 7.89 -16.41 -3.96
CA PHE A 139 7.10 -16.18 -5.15
C PHE A 139 7.86 -15.33 -6.19
N LEU A 140 8.52 -14.25 -5.77
CA LEU A 140 9.36 -13.42 -6.66
C LEU A 140 10.53 -14.21 -7.23
N ALA A 141 11.23 -15.00 -6.41
CA ALA A 141 12.34 -15.83 -6.84
C ALA A 141 11.91 -16.86 -7.90
N TRP A 142 10.77 -17.51 -7.68
CA TRP A 142 10.15 -18.38 -8.68
C TRP A 142 9.88 -17.65 -10.00
N GLN A 143 9.27 -16.46 -9.94
CA GLN A 143 8.96 -15.68 -11.14
C GLN A 143 10.22 -15.21 -11.89
N VAL A 144 11.33 -14.98 -11.18
CA VAL A 144 12.64 -14.72 -11.80
C VAL A 144 13.13 -15.98 -12.54
N GLN A 145 13.06 -17.15 -11.94
CA GLN A 145 13.46 -18.41 -12.57
C GLN A 145 12.61 -18.74 -13.82
N GLN A 146 11.32 -18.41 -13.79
CA GLN A 146 10.43 -18.59 -14.94
C GLN A 146 10.59 -17.51 -16.03
N GLY A 147 11.47 -16.52 -15.82
CA GLY A 147 11.68 -15.41 -16.75
C GLY A 147 10.51 -14.42 -16.85
N VAL A 148 9.55 -14.50 -15.93
CA VAL A 148 8.43 -13.55 -15.78
C VAL A 148 8.94 -12.22 -15.25
N LEU A 149 9.76 -12.27 -14.19
CA LEU A 149 10.50 -11.13 -13.67
C LEU A 149 11.94 -11.16 -14.20
N LYS A 150 12.38 -10.05 -14.72
CA LYS A 150 13.73 -9.89 -15.31
C LYS A 150 14.49 -8.81 -14.58
N ASN A 151 15.82 -8.97 -14.51
CA ASN A 151 16.71 -8.00 -13.87
C ASN A 151 16.25 -7.67 -12.43
N PRO A 152 16.51 -8.55 -11.43
CA PRO A 152 16.05 -8.36 -10.05
C PRO A 152 16.35 -6.98 -9.47
N ARG A 153 17.50 -6.40 -9.77
CA ARG A 153 17.89 -5.05 -9.31
C ARG A 153 17.00 -3.93 -9.85
N SER A 154 16.17 -4.21 -10.87
CA SER A 154 15.19 -3.26 -11.35
C SER A 154 13.97 -3.12 -10.43
N PHE A 155 13.73 -4.09 -9.53
CA PHE A 155 12.54 -4.09 -8.69
C PHE A 155 12.78 -4.44 -7.21
N ILE A 156 13.91 -5.04 -6.84
CA ILE A 156 14.26 -5.32 -5.44
C ILE A 156 15.75 -5.10 -5.20
N ASN A 157 16.09 -4.42 -4.12
CA ASN A 157 17.46 -4.08 -3.78
C ASN A 157 17.72 -4.32 -2.30
N SER A 158 18.90 -4.87 -1.97
CA SER A 158 19.35 -4.91 -0.57
C SER A 158 19.46 -3.50 -0.03
N THR A 159 18.74 -3.25 1.03
CA THR A 159 18.72 -1.97 1.72
C THR A 159 18.58 -2.28 3.21
N PRO A 160 19.62 -2.02 4.01
CA PRO A 160 19.55 -2.29 5.43
C PRO A 160 18.34 -1.64 6.09
N HIS A 161 17.68 -2.39 6.96
CA HIS A 161 16.62 -1.86 7.80
C HIS A 161 17.16 -1.62 9.20
N MET A 162 16.80 -0.48 9.78
CA MET A 162 17.20 -0.13 11.13
C MET A 162 16.06 0.54 11.90
N SER A 163 16.02 0.29 13.21
CA SER A 163 15.29 1.15 14.13
C SER A 163 16.30 2.11 14.74
N PHE A 164 15.98 3.40 14.78
CA PHE A 164 16.83 4.45 15.32
C PHE A 164 16.05 5.25 16.36
N VAL A 165 16.52 5.26 17.61
CA VAL A 165 15.80 5.89 18.72
C VAL A 165 16.74 6.73 19.57
N TRP A 166 16.16 7.69 20.30
CA TRP A 166 16.85 8.50 21.29
C TRP A 166 16.04 8.60 22.59
N GLY A 167 16.72 8.92 23.68
CA GLY A 167 16.16 8.96 25.03
C GLY A 167 16.15 7.60 25.70
N ASP A 168 16.40 7.60 27.02
CA ASP A 168 16.73 6.40 27.81
C ASP A 168 15.63 5.35 27.80
N GLU A 169 14.35 5.76 27.84
CA GLU A 169 13.21 4.84 27.78
C GLU A 169 13.16 4.09 26.44
N ASN A 170 13.34 4.82 25.31
CA ASN A 170 13.32 4.25 23.99
C ASN A 170 14.53 3.33 23.75
N ILE A 171 15.69 3.69 24.29
CA ILE A 171 16.91 2.87 24.26
C ILE A 171 16.70 1.56 25.03
N ALA A 172 16.13 1.65 26.23
CA ALA A 172 15.82 0.47 27.04
C ALA A 172 14.84 -0.47 26.33
N TYR A 173 13.78 0.08 25.72
CA TYR A 173 12.84 -0.68 24.91
C TYR A 173 13.52 -1.33 23.69
N LEU A 174 14.33 -0.59 22.93
CA LEU A 174 14.99 -1.11 21.72
C LEU A 174 15.95 -2.26 22.06
N LYS A 175 16.65 -2.17 23.20
CA LYS A 175 17.50 -3.26 23.71
C LYS A 175 16.70 -4.51 24.01
N LYS A 176 15.58 -4.39 24.74
CA LYS A 176 14.69 -5.54 25.03
C LYS A 176 14.14 -6.16 23.74
N ARG A 177 13.74 -5.30 22.78
CA ARG A 177 13.27 -5.76 21.46
C ARG A 177 14.34 -6.57 20.73
N HIS A 178 15.56 -6.07 20.66
CA HIS A 178 16.67 -6.79 20.05
C HIS A 178 16.91 -8.15 20.72
N GLU A 179 16.94 -8.20 22.05
CA GLU A 179 17.12 -9.45 22.80
C GLU A 179 15.97 -10.46 22.54
N ALA A 180 14.74 -9.98 22.42
CA ALA A 180 13.60 -10.85 22.11
C ALA A 180 13.65 -11.38 20.68
N LEU A 181 13.97 -10.54 19.69
CA LEU A 181 13.99 -10.89 18.27
C LEU A 181 15.14 -11.82 17.91
N LYS A 182 16.31 -11.69 18.52
CA LYS A 182 17.47 -12.52 18.18
C LYS A 182 17.30 -14.02 18.49
N ALA A 183 16.27 -14.37 19.28
CA ALA A 183 15.90 -15.77 19.51
C ALA A 183 15.21 -16.41 18.30
N SER A 184 14.74 -15.62 17.35
CA SER A 184 14.08 -16.07 16.13
C SER A 184 15.07 -16.12 14.96
N PRO A 185 15.12 -17.22 14.18
CA PRO A 185 16.01 -17.35 13.03
C PRO A 185 15.70 -16.33 11.90
N LEU A 186 14.50 -15.80 11.86
CA LEU A 186 14.07 -14.81 10.87
C LEU A 186 14.71 -13.44 11.08
N PHE A 187 15.24 -13.17 12.26
CA PHE A 187 15.94 -11.93 12.62
C PHE A 187 17.44 -12.15 12.85
N ALA A 188 17.96 -13.27 12.37
CA ALA A 188 19.39 -13.57 12.46
C ALA A 188 20.22 -12.48 11.79
N GLY A 189 21.32 -12.07 12.45
CA GLY A 189 22.20 -11.02 11.96
C GLY A 189 21.72 -9.59 12.26
N MET A 190 20.65 -9.42 13.05
CA MET A 190 20.30 -8.10 13.58
C MET A 190 21.34 -7.69 14.63
N GLU A 191 21.94 -6.54 14.41
CA GLU A 191 22.91 -5.91 15.32
C GLU A 191 22.23 -4.84 16.16
N TYR A 192 22.78 -4.53 17.32
CA TYR A 192 22.38 -3.43 18.21
C TYR A 192 23.60 -2.63 18.60
N SER A 193 23.51 -1.30 18.55
CA SER A 193 24.59 -0.43 19.01
C SER A 193 24.08 0.85 19.65
N THR A 194 24.83 1.33 20.64
CA THR A 194 24.75 2.68 21.21
C THR A 194 26.04 3.47 20.96
N ASP A 195 27.01 2.85 20.26
CA ASP A 195 28.30 3.47 19.96
C ASP A 195 28.15 4.49 18.81
N PRO A 196 28.40 5.78 19.07
CA PRO A 196 28.31 6.81 18.03
C PRO A 196 29.20 6.56 16.80
N GLU A 197 30.38 5.95 16.98
CA GLU A 197 31.26 5.64 15.85
C GLU A 197 30.66 4.55 14.95
N GLN A 198 30.08 3.52 15.54
CA GLN A 198 29.37 2.48 14.79
C GLN A 198 28.14 3.03 14.09
N LEU A 199 27.35 3.85 14.77
CA LEU A 199 26.16 4.47 14.18
C LEU A 199 26.54 5.42 13.03
N ASN A 200 27.64 6.15 13.17
CA ASN A 200 28.15 7.00 12.08
C ASN A 200 28.60 6.20 10.85
N LYS A 201 29.15 4.99 11.04
CA LYS A 201 29.44 4.08 9.91
C LYS A 201 28.17 3.60 9.21
N TRP A 202 27.09 3.34 9.94
CA TRP A 202 25.82 2.91 9.36
C TRP A 202 25.07 4.04 8.65
N VAL A 203 24.94 5.19 9.31
CA VAL A 203 24.07 6.30 8.87
C VAL A 203 24.73 7.67 9.14
N PRO A 204 25.77 8.02 8.39
CA PRO A 204 26.54 9.25 8.63
C PRO A 204 25.68 10.52 8.61
N LEU A 205 24.67 10.61 7.73
CA LEU A 205 23.79 11.79 7.66
C LEU A 205 22.96 11.98 8.93
N MET A 206 22.65 10.90 9.65
CA MET A 206 21.89 10.96 10.89
C MET A 206 22.76 11.28 12.10
N MET A 207 24.08 11.15 11.96
CA MET A 207 25.03 11.37 13.06
C MET A 207 25.76 12.71 12.96
N GLU A 208 26.04 13.18 11.77
CA GLU A 208 26.73 14.44 11.53
C GLU A 208 25.92 15.66 12.03
N GLY A 209 26.53 16.43 12.94
CA GLY A 209 25.89 17.59 13.55
C GLY A 209 24.90 17.26 14.70
N ARG A 210 24.80 15.98 15.09
CA ARG A 210 24.00 15.57 16.25
C ARG A 210 24.67 15.97 17.55
N ASP A 211 23.87 16.38 18.54
CA ASP A 211 24.38 16.72 19.88
C ASP A 211 25.06 15.49 20.50
N PRO A 212 26.35 15.57 20.86
CA PRO A 212 27.08 14.46 21.48
C PRO A 212 26.50 14.00 22.83
N LYS A 213 25.69 14.85 23.47
CA LYS A 213 25.03 14.51 24.74
C LYS A 213 23.75 13.73 24.57
N GLN A 214 23.20 13.68 23.34
CA GLN A 214 21.97 12.95 23.08
C GLN A 214 22.26 11.45 23.13
N THR A 215 21.62 10.75 24.08
CA THR A 215 21.65 9.29 24.14
C THR A 215 20.88 8.70 22.97
N ILE A 216 21.48 7.78 22.24
CA ILE A 216 20.93 7.14 21.03
C ILE A 216 21.19 5.65 21.03
N ALA A 217 20.33 4.91 20.35
CA ALA A 217 20.55 3.51 20.02
C ALA A 217 19.93 3.17 18.66
N ALA A 218 20.51 2.17 18.01
CA ALA A 218 19.92 1.62 16.79
C ALA A 218 20.06 0.11 16.73
N THR A 219 19.15 -0.52 15.94
CA THR A 219 19.34 -1.86 15.39
C THR A 219 19.67 -1.75 13.90
N TRP A 220 20.44 -2.71 13.39
CA TRP A 220 20.84 -2.78 12.00
C TRP A 220 20.66 -4.19 11.46
N THR A 221 19.97 -4.31 10.32
CA THR A 221 19.78 -5.60 9.64
C THR A 221 20.12 -5.46 8.16
N PRO A 222 21.26 -6.01 7.69
CA PRO A 222 21.74 -5.80 6.31
C PRO A 222 20.88 -6.53 5.26
N THR A 223 20.04 -7.48 5.65
CA THR A 223 19.17 -8.26 4.75
C THR A 223 17.82 -7.59 4.47
N GLY A 224 17.61 -6.36 4.96
CA GLY A 224 16.45 -5.56 4.58
C GLY A 224 16.40 -5.25 3.09
N THR A 225 15.25 -4.85 2.58
CA THR A 225 15.04 -4.63 1.14
C THR A 225 14.23 -3.37 0.85
N ASP A 226 14.58 -2.70 -0.24
CA ASP A 226 13.75 -1.73 -0.97
C ASP A 226 13.16 -2.41 -2.20
N VAL A 227 11.84 -2.29 -2.42
CA VAL A 227 11.10 -3.00 -3.46
C VAL A 227 10.34 -2.03 -4.36
N GLU A 228 10.42 -2.25 -5.66
CA GLU A 228 9.66 -1.56 -6.70
C GLU A 228 8.41 -2.33 -7.09
N TRP A 229 7.32 -2.11 -6.36
CA TRP A 229 6.06 -2.80 -6.61
C TRP A 229 5.45 -2.46 -7.98
N GLY A 230 5.66 -1.26 -8.46
CA GLY A 230 5.18 -0.86 -9.77
C GLY A 230 5.92 -1.57 -10.91
N GLU A 231 7.23 -1.78 -10.78
CA GLU A 231 7.99 -2.52 -11.79
C GLU A 231 7.61 -4.00 -11.80
N ILE A 232 7.45 -4.59 -10.61
CA ILE A 232 6.93 -5.96 -10.49
C ILE A 232 5.55 -6.04 -11.17
N THR A 233 4.66 -5.09 -10.89
CA THR A 233 3.32 -5.05 -11.49
C THR A 233 3.39 -4.95 -13.02
N ARG A 234 4.23 -4.07 -13.56
CA ARG A 234 4.40 -3.90 -15.01
C ARG A 234 4.94 -5.16 -15.67
N GLN A 235 5.95 -5.79 -15.08
CA GLN A 235 6.52 -7.03 -15.61
C GLN A 235 5.53 -8.20 -15.54
N TYR A 236 4.77 -8.32 -14.45
CA TYR A 236 3.70 -9.31 -14.33
C TYR A 236 2.65 -9.13 -15.42
N VAL A 237 2.12 -7.91 -15.58
CA VAL A 237 1.10 -7.63 -16.60
C VAL A 237 1.66 -7.80 -18.02
N ALA A 238 2.90 -7.41 -18.26
CA ALA A 238 3.56 -7.65 -19.55
C ALA A 238 3.69 -9.16 -19.87
N SER A 239 4.05 -9.97 -18.87
CA SER A 239 4.11 -11.43 -19.02
C SER A 239 2.74 -12.05 -19.26
N LEU A 240 1.69 -11.56 -18.61
CA LEU A 240 0.31 -11.97 -18.86
C LEU A 240 -0.13 -11.58 -20.26
N ALA A 241 0.13 -10.33 -20.66
CA ALA A 241 -0.25 -9.79 -21.97
C ALA A 241 0.45 -10.48 -23.17
N ALA A 242 1.57 -11.16 -22.93
CA ALA A 242 2.22 -11.99 -23.95
C ALA A 242 1.47 -13.28 -24.27
N ARG A 243 0.33 -13.58 -23.61
CA ARG A 243 -0.46 -14.78 -23.80
C ARG A 243 -1.77 -14.52 -24.52
N PRO A 244 -2.22 -15.41 -25.42
CA PRO A 244 -3.42 -15.21 -26.21
C PRO A 244 -4.73 -15.21 -25.40
N ASN A 245 -4.73 -15.82 -24.20
CA ASN A 245 -5.89 -15.90 -23.33
C ASN A 245 -5.92 -14.82 -22.24
N PHE A 246 -5.12 -13.76 -22.39
CA PHE A 246 -5.16 -12.57 -21.52
C PHE A 246 -5.51 -11.33 -22.33
N SER A 247 -6.34 -10.45 -21.75
CA SER A 247 -6.58 -9.12 -22.30
C SER A 247 -6.49 -8.04 -21.23
N LEU A 248 -5.89 -6.90 -21.59
CA LEU A 248 -5.78 -5.71 -20.76
C LEU A 248 -6.57 -4.57 -21.39
N ARG A 249 -7.43 -3.92 -20.61
CA ARG A 249 -8.12 -2.68 -20.99
C ARG A 249 -7.78 -1.59 -19.98
N VAL A 250 -6.98 -0.64 -20.41
CA VAL A 250 -6.68 0.60 -19.66
C VAL A 250 -7.64 1.72 -20.04
N SER A 251 -7.63 2.82 -19.33
CA SER A 251 -8.57 3.93 -19.46
C SER A 251 -10.02 3.45 -19.47
N THR A 252 -10.32 2.44 -18.66
CA THR A 252 -11.61 1.74 -18.69
C THR A 252 -12.16 1.63 -17.27
N GLU A 253 -13.29 2.28 -17.02
CA GLU A 253 -13.96 2.32 -15.73
C GLU A 253 -15.11 1.31 -15.68
N VAL A 254 -15.21 0.55 -14.59
CA VAL A 254 -16.35 -0.34 -14.34
C VAL A 254 -17.53 0.49 -13.87
N GLU A 255 -18.66 0.41 -14.59
CA GLU A 255 -19.90 1.13 -14.29
C GLU A 255 -20.91 0.26 -13.55
N SER A 256 -20.99 -1.06 -13.83
CA SER A 256 -21.89 -1.98 -13.11
C SER A 256 -21.30 -3.37 -12.94
N ILE A 257 -21.73 -4.05 -11.88
CA ILE A 257 -21.40 -5.43 -11.53
C ILE A 257 -22.73 -6.12 -11.19
N GLU A 258 -23.18 -7.01 -12.05
CA GLU A 258 -24.51 -7.63 -11.93
C GLU A 258 -24.40 -9.16 -11.96
N ARG A 259 -25.22 -9.84 -11.15
CA ARG A 259 -25.26 -11.30 -11.11
C ARG A 259 -26.16 -11.83 -12.21
N ASN A 260 -25.65 -12.71 -13.06
CA ASN A 260 -26.40 -13.43 -14.07
C ASN A 260 -27.16 -14.63 -13.48
N ARG A 261 -28.18 -15.14 -14.19
CA ARG A 261 -28.97 -16.32 -13.79
C ARG A 261 -28.14 -17.61 -13.79
N ASP A 262 -27.08 -17.67 -14.58
CA ASP A 262 -26.15 -18.81 -14.67
C ASP A 262 -25.01 -18.78 -13.64
N ASN A 263 -25.14 -17.88 -12.66
CA ASN A 263 -24.12 -17.66 -11.62
C ASN A 263 -22.81 -17.02 -12.09
N THR A 264 -22.71 -16.52 -13.30
CA THR A 264 -21.62 -15.63 -13.74
C THR A 264 -21.89 -14.19 -13.32
N TRP A 265 -20.91 -13.33 -13.47
CA TRP A 265 -21.00 -11.90 -13.23
C TRP A 265 -20.95 -11.14 -14.53
N ARG A 266 -21.91 -10.25 -14.77
CA ARG A 266 -21.91 -9.30 -15.88
C ARG A 266 -21.31 -7.99 -15.44
N ILE A 267 -20.23 -7.63 -16.08
CA ILE A 267 -19.52 -6.38 -15.81
C ILE A 267 -19.64 -5.48 -17.03
N THR A 268 -20.28 -4.31 -16.83
CA THR A 268 -20.30 -3.24 -17.82
C THR A 268 -19.22 -2.22 -17.50
N SER A 269 -18.44 -1.88 -18.50
CA SER A 269 -17.34 -0.93 -18.36
C SER A 269 -17.36 0.08 -19.51
N LYS A 270 -16.87 1.29 -19.22
CA LYS A 270 -16.80 2.42 -20.14
C LYS A 270 -15.34 2.79 -20.40
N ASN A 271 -14.98 2.89 -21.67
CA ASN A 271 -13.71 3.48 -22.06
C ASN A 271 -13.77 5.00 -21.85
N LEU A 272 -12.84 5.52 -21.07
CA LEU A 272 -12.83 6.94 -20.70
C LEU A 272 -12.30 7.87 -21.80
N LYS A 273 -11.67 7.31 -22.85
CA LYS A 273 -11.14 8.09 -23.98
C LYS A 273 -12.18 8.35 -25.06
N ASP A 274 -13.01 7.36 -25.37
CA ASP A 274 -13.98 7.44 -26.47
C ASP A 274 -15.44 7.28 -26.02
N GLY A 275 -15.67 6.96 -24.73
CA GLY A 275 -17.00 6.77 -24.14
C GLY A 275 -17.67 5.45 -24.52
N SER A 276 -17.03 4.57 -25.27
CA SER A 276 -17.59 3.28 -25.66
C SER A 276 -17.81 2.37 -24.46
N ARG A 277 -18.89 1.57 -24.49
CA ARG A 277 -19.20 0.61 -23.44
C ARG A 277 -19.00 -0.81 -23.93
N GLN A 278 -18.49 -1.64 -23.04
CA GLN A 278 -18.30 -3.06 -23.28
C GLN A 278 -18.82 -3.86 -22.07
N THR A 279 -19.36 -5.04 -22.38
CA THR A 279 -19.89 -5.96 -21.36
C THR A 279 -19.13 -7.28 -21.44
N VAL A 280 -18.77 -7.82 -20.27
CA VAL A 280 -18.05 -9.09 -20.11
C VAL A 280 -18.78 -9.92 -19.07
N ASP A 281 -19.01 -11.20 -19.36
CA ASP A 281 -19.51 -12.19 -18.41
C ASP A 281 -18.31 -12.99 -17.86
N ALA A 282 -18.09 -12.96 -16.55
CA ALA A 282 -16.97 -13.62 -15.88
C ALA A 282 -17.46 -14.70 -14.89
N LYS A 283 -16.76 -15.84 -14.85
CA LYS A 283 -17.04 -16.90 -13.84
C LYS A 283 -16.57 -16.46 -12.45
N PHE A 284 -15.43 -15.80 -12.38
CA PHE A 284 -14.87 -15.23 -11.16
C PHE A 284 -14.46 -13.77 -11.37
N VAL A 285 -14.76 -12.90 -10.40
CA VAL A 285 -14.36 -11.49 -10.40
C VAL A 285 -13.49 -11.20 -9.18
N PHE A 286 -12.33 -10.59 -9.40
CA PHE A 286 -11.51 -10.06 -8.33
C PHE A 286 -11.48 -8.52 -8.38
N ILE A 287 -11.88 -7.88 -7.29
CA ILE A 287 -11.86 -6.43 -7.11
C ILE A 287 -10.58 -6.05 -6.37
N GLY A 288 -9.53 -5.74 -7.14
CA GLY A 288 -8.22 -5.29 -6.66
C GLY A 288 -7.98 -3.80 -6.92
N ALA A 289 -9.04 -2.97 -6.80
CA ALA A 289 -9.05 -1.56 -7.17
C ALA A 289 -8.54 -0.61 -6.07
N GLY A 290 -7.73 -1.10 -5.11
CA GLY A 290 -7.19 -0.28 -4.02
C GLY A 290 -8.31 0.43 -3.25
N GLY A 291 -8.21 1.74 -3.03
CA GLY A 291 -9.25 2.51 -2.35
C GLY A 291 -10.61 2.47 -3.04
N GLY A 292 -10.66 2.31 -4.35
CA GLY A 292 -11.91 2.17 -5.12
C GLY A 292 -12.63 0.82 -4.94
N ALA A 293 -11.99 -0.15 -4.29
CA ALA A 293 -12.56 -1.48 -4.11
C ALA A 293 -13.86 -1.48 -3.27
N LEU A 294 -13.99 -0.56 -2.31
CA LEU A 294 -15.18 -0.48 -1.47
C LEU A 294 -16.44 -0.15 -2.29
N HIS A 295 -16.38 0.83 -3.18
CA HIS A 295 -17.52 1.18 -4.04
C HIS A 295 -17.93 0.03 -4.96
N LEU A 296 -16.95 -0.63 -5.58
CA LEU A 296 -17.21 -1.76 -6.47
C LEU A 296 -17.77 -2.97 -5.72
N LEU A 297 -17.27 -3.21 -4.50
CA LEU A 297 -17.80 -4.26 -3.63
C LEU A 297 -19.25 -3.98 -3.23
N GLN A 298 -19.57 -2.74 -2.87
CA GLN A 298 -20.95 -2.32 -2.59
C GLN A 298 -21.85 -2.45 -3.82
N ALA A 299 -21.34 -2.06 -5.00
CA ALA A 299 -22.07 -2.17 -6.27
C ALA A 299 -22.36 -3.63 -6.66
N SER A 300 -21.56 -4.60 -6.21
CA SER A 300 -21.80 -6.02 -6.47
C SER A 300 -23.07 -6.57 -5.79
N GLY A 301 -23.54 -5.89 -4.72
CA GLY A 301 -24.75 -6.28 -3.98
C GLY A 301 -24.64 -7.58 -3.20
N ILE A 302 -23.45 -8.16 -3.02
CA ILE A 302 -23.30 -9.38 -2.19
C ILE A 302 -23.57 -9.06 -0.71
N PRO A 303 -24.22 -9.95 0.02
CA PRO A 303 -24.54 -9.71 1.45
C PRO A 303 -23.30 -9.46 2.31
N GLU A 304 -22.19 -10.08 1.96
CA GLU A 304 -20.91 -9.94 2.66
C GLU A 304 -20.28 -8.54 2.54
N ALA A 305 -20.76 -7.73 1.58
CA ALA A 305 -20.35 -6.33 1.41
C ALA A 305 -21.02 -5.36 2.40
N ALA A 306 -22.10 -5.79 3.03
CA ALA A 306 -22.81 -4.95 3.98
C ALA A 306 -21.92 -4.57 5.17
N ASP A 307 -22.21 -3.40 5.76
CA ASP A 307 -21.55 -2.94 6.99
C ASP A 307 -20.07 -2.55 6.88
N TYR A 308 -19.48 -2.56 5.68
CA TYR A 308 -18.14 -2.02 5.44
C TYR A 308 -18.20 -0.54 5.11
N GLY A 309 -17.36 0.25 5.77
CA GLY A 309 -17.08 1.66 5.49
C GLY A 309 -15.60 1.88 5.26
N GLY A 310 -15.25 3.06 4.76
CA GLY A 310 -13.88 3.46 4.52
C GLY A 310 -13.47 4.65 5.37
N PHE A 311 -12.24 4.63 5.88
CA PHE A 311 -11.60 5.76 6.53
C PHE A 311 -10.36 6.14 5.70
N PRO A 312 -10.45 7.16 4.83
CA PRO A 312 -9.37 7.53 3.93
C PRO A 312 -8.27 8.29 4.67
N VAL A 313 -7.03 7.85 4.47
CA VAL A 313 -5.82 8.50 4.99
C VAL A 313 -4.81 8.58 3.86
N GLY A 314 -4.31 9.77 3.61
CA GLY A 314 -3.20 10.00 2.69
C GLY A 314 -1.88 10.21 3.43
N GLY A 315 -0.84 10.50 2.67
CA GLY A 315 0.44 10.90 3.21
C GLY A 315 1.26 11.70 2.22
N SER A 316 2.30 12.32 2.72
CA SER A 316 3.31 13.00 1.91
C SER A 316 4.70 12.74 2.47
N PHE A 317 5.71 12.84 1.61
CA PHE A 317 7.11 12.73 1.97
C PHE A 317 7.88 13.97 1.57
N LEU A 318 8.83 14.38 2.38
CA LEU A 318 9.95 15.19 1.92
C LEU A 318 10.91 14.30 1.14
N VAL A 319 11.31 14.75 -0.04
CA VAL A 319 12.15 13.98 -0.97
C VAL A 319 13.41 14.76 -1.29
N ASN A 320 14.56 14.11 -1.20
CA ASN A 320 15.84 14.61 -1.66
C ASN A 320 16.37 13.72 -2.79
N GLU A 321 16.58 14.32 -3.96
CA GLU A 321 17.08 13.63 -5.16
C GLU A 321 18.56 13.98 -5.47
N ASN A 322 19.22 14.77 -4.60
CA ASN A 322 20.63 15.14 -4.78
C ASN A 322 21.53 13.91 -4.57
N PRO A 323 22.23 13.42 -5.60
CA PRO A 323 23.06 12.22 -5.48
C PRO A 323 24.16 12.33 -4.43
N SER A 324 24.71 13.54 -4.20
CA SER A 324 25.77 13.75 -3.21
C SER A 324 25.28 13.56 -1.77
N VAL A 325 23.97 13.66 -1.54
CA VAL A 325 23.29 13.40 -0.26
C VAL A 325 22.77 11.97 -0.23
N ALA A 326 22.03 11.57 -1.26
CA ALA A 326 21.33 10.29 -1.30
C ALA A 326 22.28 9.08 -1.24
N LEU A 327 23.47 9.17 -1.81
CA LEU A 327 24.48 8.09 -1.76
C LEU A 327 25.14 7.92 -0.38
N ARG A 328 24.90 8.85 0.55
CA ARG A 328 25.41 8.79 1.92
C ARG A 328 24.43 8.21 2.94
N HIS A 329 23.21 7.92 2.52
CA HIS A 329 22.20 7.25 3.35
C HIS A 329 21.72 6.00 2.63
N LEU A 330 22.08 4.81 3.16
CA LEU A 330 21.86 3.52 2.48
C LEU A 330 20.90 2.62 3.24
N ALA A 331 20.14 3.16 4.19
CA ALA A 331 19.24 2.41 5.05
C ALA A 331 17.79 2.91 4.97
N LYS A 332 16.87 2.09 5.48
CA LYS A 332 15.55 2.52 5.91
C LYS A 332 15.57 2.64 7.43
N ALA A 333 15.53 3.89 7.93
CA ALA A 333 15.70 4.21 9.34
C ALA A 333 14.39 4.66 9.98
N TYR A 334 13.79 3.79 10.79
CA TYR A 334 12.50 4.00 11.45
C TYR A 334 12.71 4.45 12.89
N GLY A 335 11.97 5.48 13.28
CA GLY A 335 11.93 5.94 14.68
C GLY A 335 10.87 5.23 15.50
N LYS A 336 10.64 5.73 16.71
CA LYS A 336 9.51 5.36 17.56
C LYS A 336 8.46 6.47 17.52
N ALA A 337 7.20 6.10 17.42
CA ALA A 337 6.11 7.05 17.53
C ALA A 337 6.17 7.77 18.88
N SER A 338 5.84 9.06 18.88
CA SER A 338 5.66 9.81 20.15
C SER A 338 4.56 9.16 20.98
N VAL A 339 4.67 9.27 22.30
CA VAL A 339 3.65 8.73 23.23
C VAL A 339 2.27 9.30 22.86
N GLY A 340 1.29 8.41 22.65
CA GLY A 340 -0.08 8.79 22.26
C GLY A 340 -0.30 8.97 20.76
N SER A 341 0.74 8.90 19.91
CA SER A 341 0.59 8.95 18.46
C SER A 341 0.20 7.59 17.87
N PRO A 342 -0.64 7.56 16.80
CA PRO A 342 -0.97 6.31 16.14
C PRO A 342 0.26 5.62 15.55
N PRO A 343 0.30 4.27 15.49
CA PRO A 343 1.43 3.52 14.94
C PRO A 343 1.83 3.90 13.51
N MET A 344 0.88 4.45 12.73
CA MET A 344 1.09 4.88 11.33
C MET A 344 1.77 6.25 11.19
N SER A 345 2.10 6.90 12.30
CA SER A 345 2.64 8.26 12.32
C SER A 345 4.15 8.31 12.54
N VAL A 346 4.81 7.17 12.54
CA VAL A 346 6.26 7.12 12.77
C VAL A 346 7.01 7.66 11.56
N PRO A 347 7.70 8.79 11.67
CA PRO A 347 8.57 9.25 10.60
C PRO A 347 9.74 8.28 10.41
N HIS A 348 10.15 8.11 9.17
CA HIS A 348 11.34 7.35 8.83
C HIS A 348 12.14 8.07 7.73
N LEU A 349 13.45 7.90 7.77
CA LEU A 349 14.37 8.41 6.77
C LEU A 349 14.84 7.23 5.92
N ASP A 350 14.33 7.16 4.70
CA ASP A 350 14.49 5.98 3.85
C ASP A 350 15.27 6.27 2.59
N THR A 351 16.27 5.44 2.35
CA THR A 351 16.80 5.31 0.99
C THR A 351 15.82 4.56 0.10
N ARG A 352 15.68 5.03 -1.13
CA ARG A 352 14.90 4.39 -2.20
C ARG A 352 15.72 4.33 -3.48
N VAL A 353 15.41 3.31 -4.30
CA VAL A 353 15.93 3.24 -5.68
C VAL A 353 14.76 3.46 -6.63
N LEU A 354 14.65 4.67 -7.18
CA LEU A 354 13.58 5.11 -8.08
C LEU A 354 14.15 5.45 -9.45
N GLY A 355 13.74 4.71 -10.47
CA GLY A 355 14.25 4.92 -11.82
C GLY A 355 15.79 4.73 -11.93
N GLY A 356 16.37 3.83 -11.12
CA GLY A 356 17.79 3.59 -11.01
C GLY A 356 18.56 4.67 -10.27
N LYS A 357 17.88 5.69 -9.76
CA LYS A 357 18.47 6.74 -8.95
C LYS A 357 18.19 6.48 -7.48
N ARG A 358 19.18 6.64 -6.63
CA ARG A 358 18.96 6.68 -5.19
C ARG A 358 18.38 8.04 -4.83
N VAL A 359 17.32 7.99 -4.00
CA VAL A 359 16.69 9.17 -3.42
C VAL A 359 16.48 8.91 -1.92
N ILE A 360 16.31 9.96 -1.15
CA ILE A 360 15.94 9.86 0.25
C ILE A 360 14.52 10.37 0.41
N LEU A 361 13.69 9.60 1.12
CA LEU A 361 12.36 10.02 1.56
C LEU A 361 12.38 10.24 3.07
N PHE A 362 11.70 11.27 3.54
CA PHE A 362 11.44 11.48 4.95
C PHE A 362 9.95 11.70 5.19
N GLY A 363 9.37 10.98 6.11
CA GLY A 363 7.96 10.96 6.47
C GLY A 363 7.51 9.55 6.88
N PRO A 364 6.23 9.19 6.70
CA PRO A 364 5.18 9.98 6.09
C PRO A 364 4.65 11.08 7.02
N PHE A 365 4.24 12.19 6.41
CA PHE A 365 3.35 13.15 7.05
C PHE A 365 1.92 12.79 6.66
N ALA A 366 1.12 12.41 7.64
CA ALA A 366 -0.26 12.01 7.36
C ALA A 366 -1.06 13.17 6.78
N THR A 367 -1.91 12.86 5.82
CA THR A 367 -2.88 13.82 5.26
C THR A 367 -4.26 13.22 5.34
N PHE A 368 -5.27 14.07 5.44
CA PHE A 368 -6.66 13.65 5.36
C PHE A 368 -7.26 14.15 4.05
N SER A 369 -7.99 13.30 3.38
CA SER A 369 -8.77 13.64 2.20
C SER A 369 -10.00 12.75 2.15
N THR A 370 -11.11 13.25 1.62
CA THR A 370 -12.29 12.40 1.36
C THR A 370 -12.17 11.53 0.11
N LYS A 371 -11.08 11.70 -0.66
CA LYS A 371 -10.75 10.85 -1.79
C LYS A 371 -10.27 9.48 -1.32
N PHE A 372 -10.67 8.43 -2.01
CA PHE A 372 -10.21 7.06 -1.78
C PHE A 372 -9.00 6.67 -2.62
N LEU A 373 -8.78 7.38 -3.70
CA LEU A 373 -7.64 7.26 -4.60
C LEU A 373 -6.99 8.63 -4.81
N LYS A 374 -5.72 8.68 -5.14
CA LYS A 374 -5.03 9.94 -5.48
C LYS A 374 -5.72 10.62 -6.67
N GLU A 375 -6.08 9.81 -7.68
CA GLU A 375 -6.87 10.22 -8.85
C GLU A 375 -8.38 9.93 -8.65
N GLY A 376 -8.87 9.97 -7.41
CA GLY A 376 -10.27 9.77 -7.01
C GLY A 376 -11.06 11.07 -6.91
N SER A 377 -12.30 10.96 -6.44
CA SER A 377 -13.23 12.06 -6.25
C SER A 377 -13.29 12.49 -4.78
N TYR A 378 -13.46 13.80 -4.52
CA TYR A 378 -13.77 14.30 -3.18
C TYR A 378 -15.11 13.81 -2.63
N PHE A 379 -15.95 13.22 -3.48
CA PHE A 379 -17.22 12.61 -3.08
C PHE A 379 -17.10 11.14 -2.69
N ASP A 380 -15.93 10.50 -2.83
CA ASP A 380 -15.75 9.07 -2.58
C ASP A 380 -16.25 8.65 -1.19
N LEU A 381 -15.85 9.38 -0.14
CA LEU A 381 -16.31 9.09 1.23
C LEU A 381 -17.84 9.19 1.36
N LEU A 382 -18.43 10.23 0.77
CA LEU A 382 -19.88 10.47 0.84
C LEU A 382 -20.64 9.38 0.08
N THR A 383 -20.22 9.06 -1.15
CA THR A 383 -20.90 8.07 -2.02
C THR A 383 -20.71 6.63 -1.53
N SER A 384 -19.69 6.35 -0.73
CA SER A 384 -19.51 5.05 -0.06
C SER A 384 -20.36 4.89 1.20
N THR A 385 -20.99 5.97 1.69
CA THR A 385 -21.80 5.94 2.89
C THR A 385 -23.21 5.42 2.58
N THR A 386 -23.60 4.34 3.24
CA THR A 386 -24.89 3.65 3.08
C THR A 386 -25.66 3.61 4.40
N THR A 387 -26.91 3.23 4.37
CA THR A 387 -27.72 3.05 5.59
C THR A 387 -27.18 1.94 6.51
N SER A 388 -26.47 0.96 5.95
CA SER A 388 -25.88 -0.15 6.72
C SER A 388 -24.56 0.22 7.40
N ASN A 389 -23.75 1.11 6.80
CA ASN A 389 -22.41 1.45 7.32
C ASN A 389 -22.32 2.81 8.03
N VAL A 390 -23.31 3.69 7.90
CA VAL A 390 -23.28 5.03 8.51
C VAL A 390 -23.10 4.98 10.03
N TRP A 391 -23.79 4.06 10.71
CA TRP A 391 -23.66 3.91 12.16
C TRP A 391 -22.27 3.42 12.59
N PRO A 392 -21.72 2.33 12.03
CA PRO A 392 -20.31 1.98 12.24
C PRO A 392 -19.32 3.14 12.01
N MET A 393 -19.51 3.93 10.94
CA MET A 393 -18.64 5.08 10.64
C MET A 393 -18.73 6.17 11.71
N VAL A 394 -19.95 6.49 12.18
CA VAL A 394 -20.15 7.47 13.28
C VAL A 394 -19.48 6.97 14.57
N ARG A 395 -19.67 5.69 14.93
CA ARG A 395 -19.04 5.10 16.11
C ARG A 395 -17.51 5.18 16.05
N VAL A 396 -16.92 4.79 14.94
CA VAL A 396 -15.47 4.91 14.73
C VAL A 396 -15.03 6.38 14.82
N GLY A 397 -15.79 7.32 14.25
CA GLY A 397 -15.48 8.75 14.35
C GLY A 397 -15.41 9.25 15.81
N VAL A 398 -16.31 8.77 16.67
CA VAL A 398 -16.32 9.09 18.11
C VAL A 398 -15.19 8.37 18.84
N ASP A 399 -15.06 7.07 18.64
CA ASP A 399 -14.12 6.23 19.39
C ASP A 399 -12.65 6.50 18.99
N GLN A 400 -12.42 6.99 17.76
CA GLN A 400 -11.09 7.34 17.23
C GLN A 400 -10.85 8.86 17.19
N TYR A 401 -11.53 9.62 18.04
CA TYR A 401 -11.35 11.07 18.11
C TYR A 401 -9.87 11.51 18.24
N PRO A 402 -9.03 10.84 19.07
CA PRO A 402 -7.60 11.18 19.15
C PRO A 402 -6.86 10.99 17.82
N LEU A 403 -7.22 9.98 17.02
CA LEU A 403 -6.67 9.80 15.68
C LEU A 403 -7.09 10.93 14.73
N ILE A 404 -8.35 11.34 14.79
CA ILE A 404 -8.86 12.44 13.97
C ILE A 404 -8.17 13.76 14.33
N GLU A 405 -8.00 14.04 15.61
CA GLU A 405 -7.28 15.21 16.11
C GLU A 405 -5.81 15.21 15.64
N TYR A 406 -5.14 14.06 15.75
CA TYR A 406 -3.79 13.88 15.22
C TYR A 406 -3.73 14.17 13.70
N LEU A 407 -4.64 13.59 12.92
CA LEU A 407 -4.67 13.80 11.46
C LEU A 407 -4.96 15.27 11.12
N ALA A 408 -5.84 15.94 11.85
CA ALA A 408 -6.09 17.37 11.69
C ALA A 408 -4.81 18.19 11.97
N GLY A 409 -4.07 17.86 13.03
CA GLY A 409 -2.77 18.47 13.32
C GLY A 409 -1.75 18.25 12.19
N GLN A 410 -1.69 17.05 11.63
CA GLN A 410 -0.79 16.73 10.52
C GLN A 410 -1.10 17.53 9.24
N VAL A 411 -2.39 17.74 8.94
CA VAL A 411 -2.81 18.56 7.78
C VAL A 411 -2.41 20.04 7.97
N MET A 412 -2.36 20.50 9.22
CA MET A 412 -2.02 21.89 9.56
C MET A 412 -0.52 22.15 9.67
N LEU A 413 0.34 21.13 9.58
CA LEU A 413 1.80 21.31 9.62
C LEU A 413 2.25 22.26 8.52
N SER A 414 3.06 23.24 8.88
CA SER A 414 3.77 24.10 7.94
C SER A 414 4.96 23.34 7.31
N ASP A 415 5.53 23.89 6.25
CA ASP A 415 6.77 23.36 5.69
C ASP A 415 7.93 23.45 6.68
N GLU A 416 7.91 24.45 7.57
CA GLU A 416 8.92 24.57 8.62
C GLU A 416 8.80 23.46 9.66
N ASP A 417 7.58 23.12 10.09
CA ASP A 417 7.35 22.03 11.05
C ASP A 417 7.86 20.68 10.49
N ARG A 418 7.56 20.39 9.22
CA ARG A 418 8.05 19.20 8.52
C ARG A 418 9.57 19.16 8.43
N TYR A 419 10.17 20.33 8.17
CA TYR A 419 11.62 20.45 8.09
C TYR A 419 12.29 20.30 9.46
N GLN A 420 11.70 20.84 10.53
CA GLN A 420 12.21 20.60 11.88
C GLN A 420 12.12 19.12 12.27
N ALA A 421 11.03 18.43 11.96
CA ALA A 421 10.93 16.99 12.15
C ALA A 421 12.02 16.21 11.35
N LEU A 422 12.33 16.64 10.13
CA LEU A 422 13.44 16.07 9.36
C LEU A 422 14.78 16.25 10.08
N ARG A 423 15.02 17.42 10.67
CA ARG A 423 16.28 17.72 11.36
C ARG A 423 16.49 16.90 12.63
N GLU A 424 15.45 16.35 13.23
CA GLU A 424 15.59 15.37 14.30
C GLU A 424 16.30 14.09 13.84
N TYR A 425 16.13 13.74 12.56
CA TYR A 425 16.78 12.57 11.94
C TYR A 425 18.06 12.95 11.20
N PHE A 426 18.05 14.03 10.45
CA PHE A 426 19.18 14.52 9.67
C PHE A 426 19.50 15.98 10.09
N PRO A 427 20.34 16.19 11.14
CA PRO A 427 20.56 17.51 11.72
C PRO A 427 21.07 18.58 10.73
N ASN A 428 21.91 18.18 9.79
CA ASN A 428 22.51 19.06 8.77
C ASN A 428 21.68 19.13 7.47
N ALA A 429 20.42 18.70 7.47
CA ALA A 429 19.56 18.83 6.30
C ALA A 429 19.44 20.29 5.85
N LYS A 430 19.48 20.55 4.55
CA LYS A 430 19.29 21.88 3.94
C LYS A 430 17.90 21.91 3.32
N LYS A 431 17.09 22.91 3.71
CA LYS A 431 15.67 22.98 3.35
C LYS A 431 15.43 23.05 1.84
N ASP A 432 16.27 23.74 1.13
CA ASP A 432 16.21 23.94 -0.33
C ASP A 432 16.52 22.69 -1.16
N GLU A 433 17.08 21.64 -0.53
CA GLU A 433 17.34 20.34 -1.18
C GLU A 433 16.14 19.38 -1.10
N TRP A 434 15.05 19.75 -0.43
CA TRP A 434 13.89 18.88 -0.18
C TRP A 434 12.62 19.44 -0.79
N ARG A 435 11.83 18.58 -1.42
CA ARG A 435 10.50 18.92 -1.93
C ARG A 435 9.44 18.00 -1.33
N LEU A 436 8.27 18.55 -1.05
CA LEU A 436 7.12 17.76 -0.58
C LEU A 436 6.47 17.04 -1.76
N VAL A 437 6.27 15.73 -1.64
CA VAL A 437 5.62 14.88 -2.63
C VAL A 437 4.43 14.19 -1.99
N GLN A 438 3.25 14.34 -2.58
CA GLN A 438 2.06 13.62 -2.14
C GLN A 438 2.15 12.16 -2.57
N ALA A 439 2.01 11.26 -1.61
CA ALA A 439 1.94 9.81 -1.82
C ALA A 439 0.51 9.35 -2.18
N GLY A 440 0.31 8.04 -2.24
CA GLY A 440 -1.00 7.44 -2.49
C GLY A 440 -1.98 7.61 -1.34
N GLN A 441 -3.25 7.33 -1.62
CA GLN A 441 -4.32 7.28 -0.63
C GLN A 441 -4.49 5.85 -0.12
N ARG A 442 -4.93 5.73 1.13
CA ARG A 442 -5.31 4.49 1.78
C ARG A 442 -6.73 4.59 2.28
N VAL A 443 -7.47 3.52 2.20
CA VAL A 443 -8.78 3.42 2.82
C VAL A 443 -8.71 2.33 3.88
N GLN A 444 -8.64 2.75 5.15
CA GLN A 444 -8.72 1.81 6.27
C GLN A 444 -10.13 1.29 6.39
N ILE A 445 -10.27 0.07 6.87
CA ILE A 445 -11.55 -0.61 6.93
C ILE A 445 -12.31 -0.18 8.19
N ILE A 446 -13.53 0.32 7.99
CA ILE A 446 -14.53 0.40 9.07
C ILE A 446 -15.44 -0.78 8.91
N LYS A 447 -15.70 -1.50 10.01
CA LYS A 447 -16.58 -2.66 10.03
C LYS A 447 -17.54 -2.59 11.20
N ARG A 448 -18.78 -3.05 11.01
CA ARG A 448 -19.72 -3.22 12.11
C ARG A 448 -19.18 -4.23 13.12
N ASP A 449 -19.31 -3.90 14.38
CA ASP A 449 -18.98 -4.74 15.52
C ASP A 449 -20.19 -4.88 16.41
N ALA A 450 -20.44 -6.09 16.91
CA ALA A 450 -21.66 -6.39 17.69
C ALA A 450 -21.67 -5.69 19.04
N GLU A 451 -20.52 -5.47 19.66
CA GLU A 451 -20.38 -4.86 20.99
C GLU A 451 -20.16 -3.35 20.90
N LYS A 452 -19.25 -2.92 20.00
CA LYS A 452 -18.81 -1.53 19.86
C LYS A 452 -19.64 -0.73 18.85
N GLY A 453 -20.47 -1.41 18.05
CA GLY A 453 -21.24 -0.79 16.95
C GLY A 453 -20.41 -0.54 15.70
N GLY A 454 -19.12 -0.25 15.82
CA GLY A 454 -18.16 -0.06 14.74
C GLY A 454 -16.73 -0.14 15.22
N VAL A 455 -15.84 -0.71 14.41
CA VAL A 455 -14.39 -0.77 14.68
C VAL A 455 -13.58 -0.34 13.47
N LEU A 456 -12.49 0.37 13.70
CA LEU A 456 -11.47 0.67 12.71
C LEU A 456 -10.49 -0.50 12.67
N LYS A 457 -10.40 -1.19 11.53
CA LYS A 457 -9.49 -2.31 11.33
C LYS A 457 -8.31 -1.85 10.47
N LEU A 458 -7.11 -2.00 11.00
CA LEU A 458 -5.88 -1.77 10.28
C LEU A 458 -5.46 -3.03 9.51
N GLY A 459 -4.76 -2.86 8.40
CA GLY A 459 -4.33 -3.96 7.53
C GLY A 459 -5.28 -4.22 6.38
N THR A 460 -5.29 -5.46 5.89
CA THR A 460 -6.08 -5.89 4.73
C THR A 460 -7.15 -6.91 5.12
N GLU A 461 -8.25 -6.95 4.37
CA GLU A 461 -9.31 -7.96 4.53
C GLU A 461 -9.82 -8.44 3.17
N VAL A 462 -9.87 -9.75 2.98
CA VAL A 462 -10.49 -10.38 1.81
C VAL A 462 -11.97 -10.60 2.09
N VAL A 463 -12.83 -9.88 1.37
CA VAL A 463 -14.28 -10.06 1.37
C VAL A 463 -14.68 -10.85 0.13
N ALA A 464 -15.36 -11.96 0.28
CA ALA A 464 -15.78 -12.80 -0.84
C ALA A 464 -17.22 -13.28 -0.65
N ALA A 465 -17.94 -13.42 -1.75
CA ALA A 465 -19.24 -14.10 -1.74
C ALA A 465 -19.09 -15.56 -1.28
N LYS A 466 -20.11 -16.08 -0.60
CA LYS A 466 -20.12 -17.47 -0.07
C LYS A 466 -19.85 -18.53 -1.13
N ASP A 467 -20.27 -18.28 -2.36
CA ASP A 467 -20.07 -19.19 -3.49
C ASP A 467 -18.71 -19.06 -4.17
N GLY A 468 -17.85 -18.17 -3.68
CA GLY A 468 -16.51 -17.95 -4.22
C GLY A 468 -16.45 -17.27 -5.60
N SER A 469 -17.57 -16.76 -6.13
CA SER A 469 -17.63 -16.23 -7.49
C SER A 469 -17.16 -14.78 -7.64
N ILE A 470 -17.04 -14.02 -6.54
CA ILE A 470 -16.49 -12.68 -6.49
C ILE A 470 -15.75 -12.47 -5.18
N ALA A 471 -14.63 -11.78 -5.24
CA ALA A 471 -13.85 -11.38 -4.06
C ALA A 471 -13.30 -9.96 -4.24
N ALA A 472 -13.16 -9.26 -3.14
CA ALA A 472 -12.52 -7.95 -3.07
C ALA A 472 -11.43 -7.93 -2.00
N LEU A 473 -10.39 -7.15 -2.24
CA LEU A 473 -9.41 -6.81 -1.21
C LEU A 473 -9.68 -5.40 -0.72
N LEU A 474 -9.98 -5.26 0.55
CA LEU A 474 -10.13 -3.98 1.25
C LEU A 474 -8.93 -3.70 2.16
N GLY A 475 -8.75 -2.43 2.53
CA GLY A 475 -7.76 -2.01 3.52
C GLY A 475 -6.42 -1.59 2.91
N ALA A 476 -5.41 -1.53 3.77
CA ALA A 476 -4.10 -0.98 3.45
C ALA A 476 -2.97 -1.85 4.05
N SER A 477 -1.77 -1.29 4.08
CA SER A 477 -0.51 -1.91 4.50
C SER A 477 -0.61 -2.93 5.68
N PRO A 478 0.25 -3.99 5.67
CA PRO A 478 1.36 -4.22 4.73
C PRO A 478 0.93 -4.95 3.45
N GLY A 479 0.19 -4.25 2.56
CA GLY A 479 -0.41 -4.86 1.39
C GLY A 479 0.60 -5.43 0.38
N ALA A 480 1.38 -4.57 -0.29
CA ALA A 480 2.24 -4.98 -1.40
C ALA A 480 3.31 -6.00 -0.98
N SER A 481 3.93 -5.82 0.19
CA SER A 481 4.94 -6.76 0.72
C SER A 481 4.38 -8.16 0.99
N THR A 482 3.10 -8.27 1.18
CA THR A 482 2.40 -9.54 1.44
C THR A 482 1.44 -9.90 0.31
N ALA A 483 1.65 -9.37 -0.92
CA ALA A 483 0.76 -9.61 -2.04
C ALA A 483 0.64 -11.10 -2.40
N ALA A 484 1.74 -11.83 -2.43
CA ALA A 484 1.71 -13.25 -2.76
C ALA A 484 0.91 -14.11 -1.75
N PRO A 485 1.15 -14.03 -0.43
CA PRO A 485 0.33 -14.77 0.54
C PRO A 485 -1.11 -14.28 0.63
N ILE A 486 -1.39 -12.98 0.45
CA ILE A 486 -2.77 -12.48 0.42
C ILE A 486 -3.51 -13.07 -0.79
N MET A 487 -2.90 -13.08 -1.97
CA MET A 487 -3.56 -13.66 -3.15
C MET A 487 -3.68 -15.18 -3.03
N LEU A 488 -2.75 -15.86 -2.38
CA LEU A 488 -2.90 -17.27 -2.04
C LEU A 488 -4.10 -17.48 -1.09
N SER A 489 -4.30 -16.62 -0.09
CA SER A 489 -5.47 -16.70 0.79
C SER A 489 -6.81 -16.39 0.05
N VAL A 490 -6.77 -15.54 -0.99
CA VAL A 490 -7.91 -15.37 -1.90
C VAL A 490 -8.22 -16.69 -2.61
N LEU A 491 -7.21 -17.35 -3.18
CA LEU A 491 -7.39 -18.65 -3.85
C LEU A 491 -7.92 -19.71 -2.91
N GLU A 492 -7.39 -19.81 -1.69
CA GLU A 492 -7.88 -20.72 -0.64
C GLU A 492 -9.35 -20.48 -0.28
N LYS A 493 -9.79 -19.23 -0.30
CA LYS A 493 -11.15 -18.84 0.04
C LYS A 493 -12.13 -19.09 -1.11
N VAL A 494 -11.75 -18.77 -2.36
CA VAL A 494 -12.67 -18.81 -3.51
C VAL A 494 -12.59 -20.11 -4.30
N PHE A 495 -11.44 -20.79 -4.30
CA PHE A 495 -11.20 -22.07 -4.99
C PHE A 495 -10.79 -23.18 -4.02
N ALA A 496 -11.44 -23.23 -2.84
CA ALA A 496 -11.06 -24.14 -1.76
C ALA A 496 -10.86 -25.61 -2.17
N ASP A 497 -11.71 -26.13 -3.06
CA ASP A 497 -11.60 -27.52 -3.52
C ASP A 497 -10.43 -27.72 -4.47
N LYS A 498 -10.14 -26.73 -5.33
CA LYS A 498 -8.95 -26.77 -6.20
C LYS A 498 -7.67 -26.67 -5.38
N VAL A 499 -7.60 -25.77 -4.40
CA VAL A 499 -6.43 -25.64 -3.51
C VAL A 499 -6.15 -26.92 -2.75
N LYS A 500 -7.18 -27.70 -2.38
CA LYS A 500 -7.02 -29.02 -1.73
C LYS A 500 -6.60 -30.13 -2.68
N SER A 501 -6.70 -29.94 -3.99
CA SER A 501 -6.28 -30.97 -4.96
C SER A 501 -4.77 -31.20 -4.93
N ALA A 502 -4.33 -32.41 -5.17
CA ALA A 502 -2.91 -32.76 -5.22
C ALA A 502 -2.17 -31.90 -6.27
N GLU A 503 -2.80 -31.66 -7.42
CA GLU A 503 -2.23 -30.87 -8.51
C GLU A 503 -1.89 -29.44 -8.07
N TRP A 504 -2.85 -28.72 -7.46
CA TRP A 504 -2.60 -27.35 -7.01
C TRP A 504 -1.64 -27.32 -5.82
N GLN A 505 -1.73 -28.27 -4.89
CA GLN A 505 -0.81 -28.39 -3.76
C GLN A 505 0.64 -28.55 -4.23
N ASP A 506 0.89 -29.38 -5.25
CA ASP A 506 2.22 -29.59 -5.80
C ASP A 506 2.74 -28.32 -6.51
N LYS A 507 1.89 -27.65 -7.30
CA LYS A 507 2.23 -26.39 -7.95
C LYS A 507 2.54 -25.29 -6.91
N ILE A 508 1.69 -25.13 -5.89
CA ILE A 508 1.89 -24.14 -4.83
C ILE A 508 3.21 -24.39 -4.08
N ARG A 509 3.53 -25.64 -3.73
CA ARG A 509 4.81 -25.97 -3.04
C ARG A 509 6.04 -25.79 -3.93
N LYS A 510 5.93 -25.93 -5.24
CA LYS A 510 7.02 -25.57 -6.17
C LYS A 510 7.28 -24.06 -6.18
N ILE A 511 6.22 -23.26 -6.15
CA ILE A 511 6.28 -21.79 -6.19
C ILE A 511 6.72 -21.24 -4.82
N VAL A 512 6.19 -21.80 -3.74
CA VAL A 512 6.44 -21.40 -2.35
C VAL A 512 6.84 -22.65 -1.54
N PRO A 513 8.13 -23.02 -1.51
CA PRO A 513 8.61 -24.22 -0.82
C PRO A 513 8.27 -24.26 0.68
N SER A 514 8.10 -23.11 1.32
CA SER A 514 7.69 -23.03 2.73
C SER A 514 6.17 -23.13 2.95
N TYR A 515 5.36 -23.32 1.92
CA TYR A 515 3.90 -23.39 2.06
C TYR A 515 3.47 -24.46 3.07
N GLY A 516 2.66 -24.03 4.05
CA GLY A 516 2.23 -24.89 5.17
C GLY A 516 3.28 -25.12 6.27
N THR A 517 4.43 -24.44 6.21
CA THR A 517 5.51 -24.54 7.21
C THR A 517 5.69 -23.23 7.95
N LYS A 518 6.04 -23.30 9.24
CA LYS A 518 6.46 -22.17 10.04
C LYS A 518 7.98 -22.06 10.02
N LEU A 519 8.51 -21.12 9.26
CA LEU A 519 9.96 -20.91 9.13
C LEU A 519 10.62 -20.56 10.47
N ASN A 520 9.90 -19.85 11.33
CA ASN A 520 10.40 -19.51 12.67
C ASN A 520 10.67 -20.73 13.56
N ALA A 521 10.05 -21.87 13.27
CA ALA A 521 10.22 -23.09 14.05
C ALA A 521 11.43 -23.93 13.63
N ASP A 522 12.03 -23.65 12.46
CA ASP A 522 13.13 -24.42 11.88
C ASP A 522 14.25 -23.49 11.37
N PRO A 523 15.30 -23.27 12.20
CA PRO A 523 16.39 -22.36 11.82
C PRO A 523 17.15 -22.75 10.55
N GLN A 524 17.30 -24.06 10.29
CA GLN A 524 18.01 -24.52 9.11
C GLN A 524 17.17 -24.24 7.85
N LYS A 525 15.89 -24.57 7.89
CA LYS A 525 14.97 -24.28 6.78
C LYS A 525 14.80 -22.78 6.54
N ALA A 526 14.70 -21.98 7.61
CA ALA A 526 14.66 -20.53 7.49
C ALA A 526 15.90 -19.98 6.77
N TYR A 527 17.09 -20.47 7.14
CA TYR A 527 18.33 -20.10 6.46
C TYR A 527 18.34 -20.50 4.98
N GLU A 528 17.96 -21.75 4.68
CA GLU A 528 17.94 -22.27 3.31
C GLU A 528 17.01 -21.47 2.41
N GLU A 529 15.80 -21.15 2.87
CA GLU A 529 14.82 -20.36 2.10
C GLU A 529 15.28 -18.90 1.92
N LEU A 530 15.85 -18.30 2.96
CA LEU A 530 16.42 -16.95 2.88
C LEU A 530 17.61 -16.89 1.93
N ALA A 531 18.50 -17.90 1.95
CA ALA A 531 19.64 -18.01 1.06
C ALA A 531 19.21 -18.21 -0.40
N TYR A 532 18.30 -19.16 -0.64
CA TYR A 532 17.70 -19.43 -1.95
C TYR A 532 17.08 -18.16 -2.56
N THR A 533 16.24 -17.46 -1.81
CA THR A 533 15.61 -16.23 -2.32
C THR A 533 16.62 -15.11 -2.51
N SER A 534 17.65 -15.00 -1.67
CA SER A 534 18.71 -14.00 -1.83
C SER A 534 19.53 -14.23 -3.09
N GLU A 535 19.86 -15.49 -3.42
CA GLU A 535 20.58 -15.83 -4.64
C GLU A 535 19.81 -15.39 -5.90
N HIS A 536 18.55 -15.83 -6.01
CA HIS A 536 17.73 -15.58 -7.21
C HIS A 536 17.32 -14.11 -7.36
N LEU A 537 17.12 -13.41 -6.25
CA LEU A 537 16.79 -11.99 -6.23
C LEU A 537 18.02 -11.07 -6.16
N GLN A 538 19.24 -11.61 -6.20
CA GLN A 538 20.52 -10.89 -6.12
C GLN A 538 20.61 -10.00 -4.87
N LEU A 539 20.18 -10.52 -3.72
CA LEU A 539 20.14 -9.84 -2.43
C LEU A 539 21.32 -10.26 -1.54
N THR A 540 21.56 -9.47 -0.50
CA THR A 540 22.50 -9.81 0.57
C THR A 540 22.09 -11.14 1.20
N PRO A 541 22.97 -12.15 1.25
CA PRO A 541 22.66 -13.44 1.83
C PRO A 541 22.46 -13.35 3.36
N PRO A 542 21.64 -14.22 3.96
CA PRO A 542 21.52 -14.30 5.41
C PRO A 542 22.82 -14.84 6.04
N PRO A 543 23.12 -14.51 7.31
CA PRO A 543 24.24 -15.10 8.03
C PRO A 543 24.00 -16.61 8.21
N LYS A 544 25.07 -17.41 8.09
CA LYS A 544 24.98 -18.85 8.32
C LYS A 544 24.61 -19.15 9.79
N PRO A 545 23.78 -20.16 10.07
CA PRO A 545 23.50 -20.59 11.45
C PRO A 545 24.80 -20.89 12.19
N GLY A 546 24.93 -20.32 13.40
CA GLY A 546 26.13 -20.50 14.22
C GLY A 546 27.33 -19.62 13.85
N ALA A 547 27.24 -18.79 12.82
CA ALA A 547 28.29 -17.80 12.53
C ALA A 547 28.25 -16.66 13.57
N VAL A 548 29.40 -16.35 14.14
CA VAL A 548 29.56 -15.13 14.94
C VAL A 548 29.46 -13.93 14.00
N THR A 549 28.50 -13.05 14.25
CA THR A 549 28.36 -11.80 13.48
C THR A 549 29.58 -10.90 13.73
N ILE A 550 30.47 -10.82 12.75
CA ILE A 550 31.47 -9.76 12.71
C ILE A 550 30.76 -8.53 12.16
N PRO A 551 30.87 -7.34 12.78
CA PRO A 551 30.25 -6.14 12.28
C PRO A 551 30.64 -5.89 10.80
N VAL A 552 29.65 -5.94 9.91
CA VAL A 552 29.87 -5.64 8.49
C VAL A 552 29.85 -4.13 8.32
N SER A 553 30.94 -3.56 7.84
CA SER A 553 30.97 -2.16 7.40
C SER A 553 29.91 -1.93 6.30
N ALA A 554 29.25 -0.76 6.32
CA ALA A 554 28.28 -0.38 5.31
C ALA A 554 28.81 -0.66 3.89
N PRO A 555 28.03 -1.24 2.98
CA PRO A 555 28.48 -1.53 1.63
C PRO A 555 28.93 -0.23 0.94
N ALA A 556 30.10 -0.27 0.32
CA ALA A 556 30.59 0.84 -0.49
C ALA A 556 29.57 1.16 -1.60
N ALA A 557 29.32 2.44 -1.83
CA ALA A 557 28.40 2.88 -2.86
C ALA A 557 28.88 2.39 -4.24
N GLU A 558 28.21 1.37 -4.78
CA GLU A 558 28.47 0.95 -6.17
C GLU A 558 27.91 2.00 -7.12
N THR A 559 28.81 2.63 -7.86
CA THR A 559 28.48 3.54 -8.97
C THR A 559 28.07 2.72 -10.19
N THR A 560 26.84 2.27 -10.24
CA THR A 560 26.28 1.67 -11.46
C THR A 560 25.05 2.45 -11.89
N GLY A 561 25.18 3.15 -13.01
CA GLY A 561 24.09 3.83 -13.70
C GLY A 561 23.15 2.83 -14.35
N GLY A 562 22.04 2.55 -13.70
CA GLY A 562 20.93 1.76 -14.24
C GLY A 562 19.61 2.25 -13.65
N VAL A 563 18.64 2.51 -14.50
CA VAL A 563 17.39 3.18 -14.13
C VAL A 563 16.33 2.19 -13.65
N VAL A 564 15.83 2.36 -12.46
CA VAL A 564 14.75 1.54 -11.84
C VAL A 564 13.64 2.43 -11.30
N LYS A 565 12.39 2.01 -11.37
CA LYS A 565 11.22 2.78 -10.88
C LYS A 565 10.47 2.05 -9.76
N ALA A 566 10.13 2.73 -8.72
CA ALA A 566 9.66 2.21 -7.46
C ALA A 566 8.31 2.74 -7.00
N VAL A 567 7.67 2.02 -6.16
CA VAL A 567 6.39 2.38 -5.59
C VAL A 567 6.32 2.18 -4.10
N PRO A 568 5.73 3.01 -3.38
CA PRO A 568 5.65 3.03 -1.94
C PRO A 568 4.41 2.47 -1.29
N ASP A 569 4.56 1.57 -0.35
CA ASP A 569 3.60 1.37 0.72
C ASP A 569 3.94 2.26 1.90
N MET A 570 2.98 2.97 2.42
CA MET A 570 3.16 3.67 3.68
C MET A 570 2.99 2.67 4.83
N ALA A 571 3.98 2.51 5.66
CA ALA A 571 3.87 1.70 6.87
C ALA A 571 2.76 2.22 7.81
N PRO A 572 2.08 1.34 8.58
CA PRO A 572 1.03 1.72 9.52
C PRO A 572 1.52 2.61 10.66
#